data_a775241b2f38e400534610ff52bba884
#
_entry.id   a775241b2f38e400534610ff52bba884
#
_cell.length_a   1.000
_cell.length_b   1.000
_cell.length_c   1.000
_cell.angle_alpha   90.00
_cell.angle_beta   90.00
_cell.angle_gamma   90.00
#
_symmetry.space_group_name_H-M   'P 1'
#
loop_
_entity.id
_entity.type
_entity.pdbx_description
1 polymer ?
#
loop_
_entity_poly.entity_id
_entity_poly.type
_entity_poly.pdbx_seq_one_letter_code
_entity_poly.pdbx_strand_id
1 'polypeptide(L)'
;MFARTERLLLRPGWAEDAPALAEAIADESVVRNLASAPWPYRLTDAEAFLAIERRPNEATFLIFRRTAGAPRLIGTAGFGRRPDGSTELGYFISRPHWGLGYATEAARAVVAIARDGLRLRRLHAGHFLDNPASGRVLEKIGFRPTGVIAPRYSAGRGENAPCRLFELDFTCKTTSSRKALQAREPACMREAMAA
;
A
#
# COMPACT_ATOMS: atom_id res chain seq x y z
N MET A 1 -3.26 -14.17 7.40
CA MET A 1 -2.67 -14.01 6.04
C MET A 1 -1.30 -13.38 6.19
N PHE A 2 -0.30 -13.80 5.39
CA PHE A 2 1.09 -13.33 5.43
C PHE A 2 1.54 -13.09 4.00
N ALA A 3 2.48 -12.16 3.80
CA ALA A 3 3.16 -11.99 2.52
C ALA A 3 4.67 -11.87 2.75
N ARG A 4 5.43 -12.52 1.89
CA ARG A 4 6.89 -12.42 1.84
C ARG A 4 7.29 -11.85 0.48
N THR A 5 8.12 -10.83 0.51
CA THR A 5 8.71 -10.22 -0.67
C THR A 5 10.22 -10.46 -0.68
N GLU A 6 10.94 -9.85 -1.59
CA GLU A 6 12.39 -9.93 -1.65
C GLU A 6 13.06 -9.48 -0.34
N ARG A 7 12.63 -8.34 0.21
CA ARG A 7 13.26 -7.71 1.37
C ARG A 7 12.38 -7.64 2.62
N LEU A 8 11.07 -7.92 2.48
CA LEU A 8 10.09 -7.71 3.53
C LEU A 8 9.36 -8.99 3.92
N LEU A 9 8.89 -9.01 5.17
CA LEU A 9 7.86 -9.89 5.68
C LEU A 9 6.70 -9.02 6.14
N LEU A 10 5.51 -9.28 5.62
CA LEU A 10 4.26 -8.65 6.03
C LEU A 10 3.43 -9.68 6.80
N ARG A 11 3.08 -9.35 8.04
CA ARG A 11 2.24 -10.21 8.88
C ARG A 11 1.25 -9.39 9.69
N PRO A 12 0.14 -9.99 10.16
CA PRO A 12 -0.70 -9.35 11.16
C PRO A 12 0.10 -8.90 12.38
N GLY A 13 -0.33 -7.84 13.01
CA GLY A 13 0.24 -7.40 14.29
C GLY A 13 -0.31 -8.23 15.43
N TRP A 14 0.51 -8.40 16.46
CA TRP A 14 0.16 -9.00 17.75
C TRP A 14 0.38 -7.97 18.85
N ALA A 15 -0.19 -8.20 20.04
CA ALA A 15 -0.07 -7.27 21.16
C ALA A 15 1.40 -6.97 21.52
N GLU A 16 2.27 -7.96 21.42
CA GLU A 16 3.70 -7.87 21.72
C GLU A 16 4.47 -6.94 20.76
N ASP A 17 3.89 -6.61 19.61
CA ASP A 17 4.50 -5.70 18.64
C ASP A 17 4.32 -4.22 19.02
N ALA A 18 3.48 -3.89 20.01
CA ALA A 18 3.14 -2.52 20.34
C ALA A 18 4.35 -1.61 20.61
N PRO A 19 5.36 -2.03 21.38
CA PRO A 19 6.55 -1.19 21.58
C PRO A 19 7.31 -0.90 20.30
N ALA A 20 7.52 -1.92 19.46
CA ALA A 20 8.23 -1.77 18.18
C ALA A 20 7.43 -0.92 17.18
N LEU A 21 6.09 -1.01 17.19
CA LEU A 21 5.21 -0.18 16.36
C LEU A 21 5.25 1.28 16.82
N ALA A 22 5.18 1.53 18.13
CA ALA A 22 5.29 2.87 18.69
C ALA A 22 6.63 3.53 18.33
N GLU A 23 7.76 2.78 18.45
CA GLU A 23 9.07 3.26 18.01
C GLU A 23 9.12 3.56 16.50
N ALA A 24 8.57 2.68 15.65
CA ALA A 24 8.64 2.83 14.20
C ALA A 24 7.86 4.05 13.67
N ILE A 25 6.79 4.48 14.37
CA ILE A 25 5.96 5.63 13.98
C ILE A 25 6.33 6.92 14.71
N ALA A 26 7.17 6.89 15.74
CA ALA A 26 7.50 8.00 16.62
C ALA A 26 8.33 9.10 15.94
N ASP A 27 7.78 9.64 14.84
CA ASP A 27 8.36 10.79 14.10
C ASP A 27 7.19 11.64 13.58
N GLU A 28 7.18 12.92 13.91
CA GLU A 28 6.12 13.83 13.50
C GLU A 28 5.99 13.90 11.97
N SER A 29 7.12 13.83 11.25
CA SER A 29 7.10 13.82 9.78
C SER A 29 6.42 12.58 9.19
N VAL A 30 6.33 11.48 9.93
CA VAL A 30 5.56 10.28 9.57
C VAL A 30 4.09 10.50 9.93
N VAL A 31 3.82 10.83 11.20
CA VAL A 31 2.46 10.91 11.76
C VAL A 31 1.60 11.95 11.05
N ARG A 32 2.16 13.13 10.74
CA ARG A 32 1.44 14.19 10.01
C ARG A 32 0.91 13.78 8.62
N ASN A 33 1.42 12.66 8.07
CA ASN A 33 0.99 12.11 6.79
C ASN A 33 -0.09 11.04 6.93
N LEU A 34 -0.56 10.79 8.16
CA LEU A 34 -1.59 9.79 8.46
C LEU A 34 -2.88 10.49 8.90
N ALA A 35 -4.01 9.84 8.59
CA ALA A 35 -5.31 10.40 8.94
C ALA A 35 -5.64 10.23 10.43
N SER A 36 -5.38 9.05 11.00
CA SER A 36 -5.88 8.64 12.32
C SER A 36 -4.82 8.57 13.43
N ALA A 37 -3.53 8.58 13.10
CA ALA A 37 -2.48 8.52 14.10
C ALA A 37 -2.32 9.89 14.79
N PRO A 38 -2.43 9.99 16.13
CA PRO A 38 -2.25 11.23 16.86
C PRO A 38 -0.78 11.60 17.01
N TRP A 39 -0.51 12.86 17.31
CA TRP A 39 0.82 13.31 17.70
C TRP A 39 0.78 14.00 19.08
N PRO A 40 1.69 13.68 20.01
CA PRO A 40 2.68 12.59 19.95
C PRO A 40 2.03 11.20 19.97
N TYR A 41 2.61 10.25 19.24
CA TYR A 41 2.14 8.85 19.22
C TYR A 41 2.73 8.09 20.41
N ARG A 42 1.88 7.43 21.19
CA ARG A 42 2.24 6.76 22.44
C ARG A 42 2.11 5.24 22.32
N LEU A 43 2.66 4.50 23.28
CA LEU A 43 2.52 3.05 23.37
C LEU A 43 1.04 2.62 23.40
N THR A 44 0.21 3.34 24.15
CA THR A 44 -1.24 3.09 24.22
C THR A 44 -1.96 3.24 22.90
N ASP A 45 -1.48 4.12 22.01
CA ASP A 45 -2.03 4.25 20.65
C ASP A 45 -1.67 3.04 19.79
N ALA A 46 -0.46 2.50 19.95
CA ALA A 46 -0.03 1.28 19.28
C ALA A 46 -0.82 0.05 19.77
N GLU A 47 -1.02 -0.07 21.07
CA GLU A 47 -1.85 -1.12 21.68
C GLU A 47 -3.29 -1.05 21.15
N ALA A 48 -3.90 0.15 21.16
CA ALA A 48 -5.23 0.36 20.62
C ALA A 48 -5.32 0.02 19.12
N PHE A 49 -4.32 0.42 18.33
CA PHE A 49 -4.26 0.10 16.90
C PHE A 49 -4.18 -1.42 16.65
N LEU A 50 -3.39 -2.15 17.44
CA LEU A 50 -3.25 -3.60 17.31
C LEU A 50 -4.48 -4.37 17.79
N ALA A 51 -5.22 -3.81 18.74
CA ALA A 51 -6.47 -4.38 19.26
C ALA A 51 -7.67 -4.20 18.32
N ILE A 52 -7.58 -3.41 17.25
CA ILE A 52 -8.70 -3.21 16.33
C ILE A 52 -9.05 -4.52 15.63
N GLU A 53 -10.26 -5.02 15.86
CA GLU A 53 -10.81 -6.13 15.11
C GLU A 53 -11.02 -5.75 13.64
N ARG A 54 -10.49 -6.56 12.72
CA ARG A 54 -10.61 -6.34 11.29
C ARG A 54 -11.77 -7.15 10.71
N ARG A 55 -12.55 -6.52 9.84
CA ARG A 55 -13.63 -7.20 9.12
C ARG A 55 -13.05 -8.17 8.08
N PRO A 56 -13.82 -9.16 7.60
CA PRO A 56 -13.30 -10.17 6.65
C PRO A 56 -12.64 -9.64 5.40
N ASN A 57 -13.04 -8.44 4.92
CA ASN A 57 -12.49 -7.81 3.71
C ASN A 57 -11.52 -6.66 4.03
N GLU A 58 -10.96 -6.64 5.23
CA GLU A 58 -9.95 -5.69 5.67
C GLU A 58 -8.68 -6.43 6.05
N ALA A 59 -7.54 -5.82 5.81
CA ALA A 59 -6.26 -6.38 6.20
C ALA A 59 -5.28 -5.27 6.59
N THR A 60 -4.58 -5.48 7.69
CA THR A 60 -3.48 -4.62 8.12
C THR A 60 -2.30 -5.51 8.47
N PHE A 61 -1.16 -5.16 7.91
CA PHE A 61 0.08 -5.88 8.10
C PHE A 61 1.12 -4.95 8.73
N LEU A 62 1.85 -5.46 9.68
CA LEU A 62 3.14 -4.91 10.08
C LEU A 62 4.19 -5.29 9.04
N ILE A 63 5.04 -4.34 8.69
CA ILE A 63 6.10 -4.52 7.71
C ILE A 63 7.42 -4.72 8.44
N PHE A 64 7.99 -5.91 8.29
CA PHE A 64 9.29 -6.22 8.83
C PHE A 64 10.33 -6.27 7.72
N ARG A 65 11.40 -5.49 7.86
CA ARG A 65 12.59 -5.64 7.03
C ARG A 65 13.31 -6.92 7.44
N ARG A 66 13.51 -7.80 6.48
CA ARG A 66 14.31 -9.02 6.67
C ARG A 66 15.78 -8.64 6.78
N THR A 67 16.45 -9.17 7.79
CA THR A 67 17.86 -8.97 8.07
C THR A 67 18.54 -10.33 8.22
N ALA A 68 19.84 -10.36 8.35
CA ALA A 68 20.58 -11.60 8.68
C ALA A 68 20.27 -12.09 10.10
N GLY A 69 19.81 -11.19 10.99
CA GLY A 69 19.34 -11.48 12.35
C GLY A 69 17.81 -11.35 12.48
N ALA A 70 17.35 -10.86 13.64
CA ALA A 70 15.93 -10.65 13.90
C ALA A 70 15.32 -9.63 12.92
N PRO A 71 14.13 -9.92 12.35
CA PRO A 71 13.43 -8.97 11.49
C PRO A 71 13.09 -7.67 12.24
N ARG A 72 13.31 -6.51 11.60
CA ARG A 72 13.02 -5.22 12.19
C ARG A 72 11.73 -4.65 11.66
N LEU A 73 10.81 -4.26 12.54
CA LEU A 73 9.58 -3.56 12.18
C LEU A 73 9.93 -2.17 11.63
N ILE A 74 9.42 -1.84 10.44
CA ILE A 74 9.70 -0.59 9.73
C ILE A 74 8.44 0.17 9.28
N GLY A 75 7.25 -0.34 9.56
CA GLY A 75 6.01 0.33 9.17
C GLY A 75 4.80 -0.59 9.12
N THR A 76 3.73 -0.07 8.54
CA THR A 76 2.50 -0.83 8.28
C THR A 76 2.00 -0.61 6.85
N ALA A 77 1.27 -1.57 6.32
CA ALA A 77 0.47 -1.42 5.11
C ALA A 77 -0.79 -2.26 5.20
N GLY A 78 -1.89 -1.75 4.65
CA GLY A 78 -3.16 -2.45 4.72
C GLY A 78 -4.25 -1.74 3.93
N PHE A 79 -5.44 -2.29 3.97
CA PHE A 79 -6.64 -1.64 3.46
C PHE A 79 -7.80 -1.87 4.41
N GLY A 80 -8.64 -0.87 4.53
CA GLY A 80 -9.81 -0.87 5.39
C GLY A 80 -10.98 -0.14 4.76
N ARG A 81 -12.18 -0.38 5.30
CA ARG A 81 -13.40 0.21 4.80
C ARG A 81 -13.58 1.62 5.35
N ARG A 82 -13.91 2.56 4.47
CA ARG A 82 -14.27 3.92 4.82
C ARG A 82 -15.76 4.01 5.17
N PRO A 83 -16.20 5.10 5.84
CA PRO A 83 -17.61 5.33 6.14
C PRO A 83 -18.51 5.34 4.90
N ASP A 84 -18.01 5.77 3.74
CA ASP A 84 -18.71 5.77 2.45
C ASP A 84 -18.82 4.38 1.81
N GLY A 85 -18.30 3.34 2.48
CA GLY A 85 -18.32 1.96 2.01
C GLY A 85 -17.19 1.59 1.05
N SER A 86 -16.39 2.55 0.59
CA SER A 86 -15.20 2.28 -0.23
C SER A 86 -14.09 1.61 0.58
N THR A 87 -13.18 0.90 -0.10
CA THR A 87 -12.00 0.31 0.54
C THR A 87 -10.77 1.13 0.20
N GLU A 88 -10.02 1.56 1.21
CA GLU A 88 -8.87 2.43 1.06
C GLU A 88 -7.58 1.74 1.48
N LEU A 89 -6.54 1.85 0.62
CA LEU A 89 -5.16 1.48 0.91
C LEU A 89 -4.51 2.56 1.78
N GLY A 90 -3.85 2.14 2.86
CA GLY A 90 -3.01 2.99 3.70
C GLY A 90 -1.68 2.31 4.01
N TYR A 91 -0.64 3.09 4.18
CA TYR A 91 0.68 2.62 4.59
C TYR A 91 1.51 3.75 5.21
N PHE A 92 2.47 3.37 6.04
CA PHE A 92 3.61 4.21 6.39
C PHE A 92 4.90 3.38 6.47
N ILE A 93 6.00 4.05 6.32
CA ILE A 93 7.35 3.53 6.57
C ILE A 93 8.03 4.49 7.54
N SER A 94 8.72 3.95 8.54
CA SER A 94 9.50 4.72 9.52
C SER A 94 10.58 5.57 8.85
N ARG A 95 10.82 6.75 9.41
CA ARG A 95 11.68 7.78 8.82
C ARG A 95 13.05 7.29 8.34
N PRO A 96 13.81 6.47 9.09
CA PRO A 96 15.12 5.98 8.65
C PRO A 96 15.10 5.06 7.42
N HIS A 97 13.91 4.62 7.00
CA HIS A 97 13.74 3.68 5.88
C HIS A 97 13.10 4.33 4.65
N TRP A 98 12.98 5.66 4.62
CA TRP A 98 12.46 6.39 3.46
C TRP A 98 13.45 6.37 2.30
N GLY A 99 12.95 6.55 1.07
CA GLY A 99 13.77 6.59 -0.15
C GLY A 99 14.26 5.21 -0.65
N LEU A 100 14.13 4.15 0.15
CA LEU A 100 14.68 2.82 -0.15
C LEU A 100 13.71 1.89 -0.91
N GLY A 101 12.52 2.39 -1.29
CA GLY A 101 11.53 1.64 -2.07
C GLY A 101 10.64 0.69 -1.26
N TYR A 102 10.79 0.60 0.05
CA TYR A 102 10.03 -0.32 0.90
C TYR A 102 8.51 -0.07 0.86
N ALA A 103 8.08 1.21 0.81
CA ALA A 103 6.65 1.53 0.67
C ALA A 103 6.05 0.95 -0.61
N THR A 104 6.75 1.08 -1.74
CA THR A 104 6.31 0.52 -3.03
C THR A 104 6.25 -1.00 -3.00
N GLU A 105 7.25 -1.65 -2.41
CA GLU A 105 7.33 -3.10 -2.29
C GLU A 105 6.21 -3.66 -1.41
N ALA A 106 6.01 -3.08 -0.22
CA ALA A 106 4.95 -3.48 0.69
C ALA A 106 3.54 -3.24 0.11
N ALA A 107 3.31 -2.06 -0.47
CA ALA A 107 2.01 -1.71 -1.03
C ALA A 107 1.66 -2.60 -2.26
N ARG A 108 2.62 -3.00 -3.09
CA ARG A 108 2.40 -4.00 -4.15
C ARG A 108 1.93 -5.34 -3.61
N ALA A 109 2.55 -5.83 -2.55
CA ALA A 109 2.15 -7.09 -1.92
C ALA A 109 0.72 -7.00 -1.36
N VAL A 110 0.38 -5.88 -0.72
CA VAL A 110 -0.96 -5.63 -0.17
C VAL A 110 -2.01 -5.51 -1.27
N VAL A 111 -1.69 -4.82 -2.38
CA VAL A 111 -2.57 -4.72 -3.57
C VAL A 111 -2.80 -6.10 -4.20
N ALA A 112 -1.78 -6.95 -4.28
CA ALA A 112 -1.94 -8.32 -4.78
C ALA A 112 -2.88 -9.15 -3.87
N ILE A 113 -2.75 -9.02 -2.55
CA ILE A 113 -3.67 -9.65 -1.59
C ILE A 113 -5.11 -9.17 -1.79
N ALA A 114 -5.32 -7.87 -1.95
CA ALA A 114 -6.64 -7.28 -2.18
C ALA A 114 -7.29 -7.82 -3.47
N ARG A 115 -6.52 -7.86 -4.55
CA ARG A 115 -6.98 -8.31 -5.88
C ARG A 115 -7.18 -9.82 -5.94
N ASP A 116 -6.14 -10.59 -5.60
CA ASP A 116 -6.07 -12.03 -5.88
C ASP A 116 -6.63 -12.86 -4.72
N GLY A 117 -6.40 -12.41 -3.48
CA GLY A 117 -6.85 -13.10 -2.28
C GLY A 117 -8.30 -12.78 -1.91
N LEU A 118 -8.65 -11.49 -1.87
CA LEU A 118 -9.99 -11.05 -1.47
C LEU A 118 -10.89 -10.65 -2.63
N ARG A 119 -10.37 -10.68 -3.87
CA ARG A 119 -11.11 -10.37 -5.10
C ARG A 119 -11.86 -9.03 -5.06
N LEU A 120 -11.25 -8.05 -4.41
CA LEU A 120 -11.77 -6.70 -4.42
C LEU A 120 -11.80 -6.17 -5.85
N ARG A 121 -12.83 -5.38 -6.16
CA ARG A 121 -12.97 -4.80 -7.51
C ARG A 121 -12.22 -3.49 -7.67
N ARG A 122 -12.05 -2.75 -6.57
CA ARG A 122 -11.44 -1.42 -6.57
C ARG A 122 -10.80 -1.12 -5.22
N LEU A 123 -9.72 -0.37 -5.25
CA LEU A 123 -9.11 0.28 -4.08
C LEU A 123 -9.05 1.79 -4.32
N HIS A 124 -9.28 2.53 -3.26
CA HIS A 124 -9.02 3.96 -3.18
C HIS A 124 -7.74 4.22 -2.38
N ALA A 125 -7.15 5.37 -2.55
CA ALA A 125 -6.02 5.85 -1.74
C ALA A 125 -5.99 7.38 -1.78
N GLY A 126 -5.23 7.98 -0.88
CA GLY A 126 -4.99 9.41 -0.91
C GLY A 126 -3.65 9.76 -0.30
N HIS A 127 -3.14 10.94 -0.65
CA HIS A 127 -1.98 11.53 0.03
C HIS A 127 -2.18 13.04 0.21
N PHE A 128 -1.70 13.58 1.29
CA PHE A 128 -1.66 15.03 1.48
C PHE A 128 -0.73 15.67 0.44
N LEU A 129 -1.09 16.85 -0.07
CA LEU A 129 -0.37 17.50 -1.17
C LEU A 129 1.11 17.78 -0.85
N ASP A 130 1.42 18.01 0.42
CA ASP A 130 2.78 18.22 0.91
C ASP A 130 3.57 16.91 1.10
N ASN A 131 2.98 15.74 0.74
CA ASN A 131 3.65 14.43 0.68
C ASN A 131 3.66 13.84 -0.74
N PRO A 132 4.33 14.47 -1.71
CA PRO A 132 4.36 13.97 -3.10
C PRO A 132 5.06 12.62 -3.23
N ALA A 133 5.86 12.21 -2.23
CA ALA A 133 6.50 10.90 -2.22
C ALA A 133 5.48 9.77 -2.15
N SER A 134 4.41 9.92 -1.36
CA SER A 134 3.31 8.96 -1.32
C SER A 134 2.57 8.88 -2.66
N GLY A 135 2.33 10.02 -3.33
CA GLY A 135 1.74 10.03 -4.67
C GLY A 135 2.55 9.20 -5.68
N ARG A 136 3.89 9.38 -5.70
CA ARG A 136 4.77 8.57 -6.56
C ARG A 136 4.74 7.07 -6.23
N VAL A 137 4.52 6.69 -4.97
CA VAL A 137 4.32 5.28 -4.61
C VAL A 137 3.02 4.77 -5.19
N LEU A 138 1.92 5.51 -5.05
CA LEU A 138 0.61 5.14 -5.59
C LEU A 138 0.65 4.94 -7.11
N GLU A 139 1.26 5.87 -7.85
CA GLU A 139 1.44 5.76 -9.30
C GLU A 139 2.26 4.51 -9.69
N LYS A 140 3.37 4.23 -8.99
CA LYS A 140 4.22 3.06 -9.24
C LYS A 140 3.53 1.71 -9.01
N ILE A 141 2.48 1.68 -8.20
CA ILE A 141 1.69 0.46 -7.94
C ILE A 141 0.40 0.42 -8.75
N GLY A 142 0.20 1.38 -9.66
CA GLY A 142 -0.86 1.36 -10.66
C GLY A 142 -2.11 2.18 -10.32
N PHE A 143 -2.12 2.91 -9.21
CA PHE A 143 -3.19 3.85 -8.92
C PHE A 143 -3.15 5.05 -9.87
N ARG A 144 -4.33 5.56 -10.20
CA ARG A 144 -4.51 6.74 -11.04
C ARG A 144 -5.13 7.87 -10.22
N PRO A 145 -4.68 9.12 -10.38
CA PRO A 145 -5.34 10.25 -9.73
C PRO A 145 -6.75 10.42 -10.28
N THR A 146 -7.70 10.67 -9.40
CA THR A 146 -9.11 10.91 -9.77
C THR A 146 -9.37 12.33 -10.29
N GLY A 147 -8.38 13.23 -10.16
CA GLY A 147 -8.55 14.67 -10.38
C GLY A 147 -9.10 15.41 -9.17
N VAL A 148 -9.57 14.72 -8.15
CA VAL A 148 -10.19 15.33 -6.95
C VAL A 148 -9.13 15.61 -5.88
N ILE A 149 -9.20 16.83 -5.33
CA ILE A 149 -8.52 17.22 -4.10
C ILE A 149 -9.60 17.58 -3.09
N ALA A 150 -9.59 16.92 -1.94
CA ALA A 150 -10.57 17.14 -0.88
C ALA A 150 -9.88 17.39 0.47
N PRO A 151 -10.47 18.17 1.38
CA PRO A 151 -9.97 18.31 2.72
C PRO A 151 -10.05 16.96 3.45
N ARG A 152 -8.97 16.59 4.15
CA ARG A 152 -8.91 15.38 4.96
C ARG A 152 -8.33 15.70 6.31
N TYR A 153 -9.03 15.30 7.37
CA TYR A 153 -8.53 15.46 8.73
C TYR A 153 -7.30 14.57 8.96
N SER A 154 -6.31 15.12 9.62
CA SER A 154 -5.14 14.39 10.13
C SER A 154 -5.07 14.60 11.64
N ALA A 155 -5.18 13.52 12.40
CA ALA A 155 -5.08 13.59 13.87
C ALA A 155 -3.68 14.07 14.32
N GLY A 156 -2.64 13.72 13.56
CA GLY A 156 -1.28 14.17 13.82
C GLY A 156 -1.03 15.65 13.53
N ARG A 157 -1.89 16.29 12.72
CA ARG A 157 -1.85 17.75 12.47
C ARG A 157 -2.85 18.49 13.33
N GLY A 158 -3.89 17.81 13.83
CA GLY A 158 -5.02 18.45 14.52
C GLY A 158 -5.94 19.25 13.59
N GLU A 159 -5.79 19.13 12.26
CA GLU A 159 -6.51 19.94 11.28
C GLU A 159 -6.81 19.18 9.97
N ASN A 160 -7.65 19.80 9.13
CA ASN A 160 -7.86 19.36 7.76
C ASN A 160 -6.76 19.87 6.84
N ALA A 161 -6.20 18.98 6.03
CA ALA A 161 -5.23 19.34 4.99
C ALA A 161 -5.68 18.84 3.61
N PRO A 162 -5.29 19.51 2.51
CA PRO A 162 -5.67 19.10 1.16
C PRO A 162 -5.06 17.74 0.82
N CYS A 163 -5.91 16.80 0.42
CA CYS A 163 -5.56 15.42 0.08
C CYS A 163 -5.96 15.13 -1.36
N ARG A 164 -5.01 14.65 -2.18
CA ARG A 164 -5.27 14.18 -3.55
C ARG A 164 -5.74 12.75 -3.50
N LEU A 165 -6.86 12.47 -4.19
CA LEU A 165 -7.49 11.15 -4.21
C LEU A 165 -7.04 10.33 -5.42
N PHE A 166 -6.89 9.04 -5.21
CA PHE A 166 -6.46 8.05 -6.19
C PHE A 166 -7.39 6.85 -6.16
N GLU A 167 -7.46 6.15 -7.30
CA GLU A 167 -8.17 4.88 -7.42
C GLU A 167 -7.36 3.84 -8.20
N LEU A 168 -7.60 2.57 -7.91
CA LEU A 168 -7.10 1.42 -8.65
C LEU A 168 -8.26 0.46 -8.92
N ASP A 169 -8.64 0.32 -10.18
CA ASP A 169 -9.71 -0.56 -10.64
C ASP A 169 -9.10 -1.87 -11.15
N PHE A 170 -9.50 -2.99 -10.53
CA PHE A 170 -9.05 -4.33 -10.92
C PHE A 170 -9.89 -4.96 -12.03
N THR A 171 -11.04 -4.34 -12.39
CA THR A 171 -11.92 -4.87 -13.43
C THR A 171 -11.48 -4.46 -14.83
N CYS A 172 -10.71 -3.37 -14.94
CA CYS A 172 -10.16 -2.91 -16.20
C CYS A 172 -8.98 -3.81 -16.62
N LYS A 173 -9.23 -4.80 -17.48
CA LYS A 173 -8.16 -5.56 -18.11
C LYS A 173 -7.30 -4.58 -18.90
N THR A 174 -6.06 -4.41 -18.50
CA THR A 174 -5.06 -3.66 -19.28
C THR A 174 -4.90 -4.35 -20.62
N THR A 175 -5.44 -3.74 -21.69
CA THR A 175 -5.39 -4.23 -23.09
C THR A 175 -3.97 -4.17 -23.67
N SER A 176 -2.93 -4.16 -22.84
CA SER A 176 -1.54 -3.95 -23.25
C SER A 176 -0.73 -5.23 -23.50
N SER A 177 -1.26 -6.43 -23.21
CA SER A 177 -0.46 -7.67 -23.38
C SER A 177 -0.84 -8.52 -24.58
N ARG A 178 -1.87 -8.15 -25.36
CA ARG A 178 -2.27 -8.96 -26.54
C ARG A 178 -1.67 -8.51 -27.88
N LYS A 179 -1.06 -7.33 -27.96
CA LYS A 179 -0.48 -6.83 -29.21
C LYS A 179 0.97 -7.27 -29.47
N ALA A 180 1.65 -7.85 -28.47
CA ALA A 180 3.03 -8.29 -28.63
C ALA A 180 3.19 -9.77 -29.03
N LEU A 181 2.11 -10.58 -29.02
CA LEU A 181 2.19 -12.02 -29.34
C LEU A 181 1.73 -12.36 -30.75
N GLN A 182 1.15 -11.41 -31.50
CA GLN A 182 0.70 -11.63 -32.89
C GLN A 182 1.68 -11.15 -33.98
N ALA A 183 2.86 -10.65 -33.61
CA ALA A 183 3.85 -10.13 -34.54
C ALA A 183 5.09 -11.01 -34.69
N ARG A 184 5.01 -12.32 -34.36
CA ARG A 184 6.09 -13.27 -34.60
C ARG A 184 5.53 -14.60 -35.16
N GLU A 185 4.98 -14.57 -36.36
CA GLU A 185 5.00 -15.72 -37.23
C GLU A 185 6.10 -15.49 -38.30
N PRO A 186 7.10 -16.36 -38.38
CA PRO A 186 8.09 -16.26 -39.45
C PRO A 186 7.45 -16.73 -40.76
N ALA A 187 7.47 -15.84 -41.75
CA ALA A 187 7.26 -16.18 -43.15
C ALA A 187 8.40 -17.10 -43.62
N CYS A 188 8.20 -18.41 -43.52
CA CYS A 188 9.03 -19.38 -44.18
C CYS A 188 8.24 -20.69 -44.31
N MET A 189 7.55 -20.84 -45.41
CA MET A 189 7.19 -22.09 -46.12
C MET A 189 6.12 -21.80 -47.19
N ARG A 190 6.55 -21.14 -48.25
CA ARG A 190 5.87 -21.23 -49.55
C ARG A 190 6.94 -21.22 -50.61
N GLU A 191 7.47 -22.40 -50.90
CA GLU A 191 8.12 -22.76 -52.17
C GLU A 191 8.60 -24.21 -52.05
N ALA A 192 7.74 -25.13 -52.42
CA ALA A 192 8.11 -26.48 -52.91
C ALA A 192 6.83 -27.27 -53.20
N MET A 193 6.17 -26.93 -54.31
CA MET A 193 5.36 -27.89 -55.08
C MET A 193 4.94 -27.21 -56.39
N ALA A 194 5.89 -27.17 -57.32
CA ALA A 194 5.62 -27.08 -58.78
C ALA A 194 6.87 -27.58 -59.54
N ALA A 195 6.95 -28.88 -59.75
CA ALA A 195 7.60 -29.56 -60.87
C ALA A 195 7.25 -31.05 -60.78
#